data_55e6ad9799cb8e557d60009c029fff20
#
_entry.id   55e6ad9799cb8e557d60009c029fff20
#
_cell.length_a   1.000
_cell.length_b   1.000
_cell.length_c   1.000
_cell.angle_alpha   90.00
_cell.angle_beta   90.00
_cell.angle_gamma   90.00
#
_symmetry.space_group_name_H-M   'P 1'
#
loop_
_entity.id
_entity.type
_entity.pdbx_description
1 polymer ?
#
loop_
_entity_poly.entity_id
_entity_poly.type
_entity_poly.pdbx_seq_one_letter_code
_entity_poly.pdbx_strand_id
1 'polypeptide(L)'
;MPRKPGRPKPPGRKAKRARPSPRPGRFSEETVVIRARIAAAEQSLTILSGPSPTTFELARSVNELTDRSIRQVHAASHDGHRVACRSGCTYCCKYPVAASAPEVLAIAAFVRERFDEERQAALDARVEANISATQGMDMEHRDRVRLDCPYLEAGKCSVYEVRPIACRGVSSYNVEDCREDFEHPGTGVEIHTNSLRELVFGAIREGLAVACKTASVEYRLLELVRAYKIASEDSTLAETWRSRPEAFETATGESVFPGSWSDELDQEFEEVYRATVDELEGRKGLT
;
A
#
# COMPACT_ATOMS: atom_id res chain seq x y z
N MET A 1 66.81 -57.93 -8.14
CA MET A 1 65.75 -57.84 -7.14
C MET A 1 64.84 -56.63 -7.47
N PRO A 2 63.58 -56.85 -7.80
CA PRO A 2 62.67 -55.73 -8.16
C PRO A 2 62.10 -55.04 -6.88
N ARG A 3 61.99 -53.70 -6.89
CA ARG A 3 61.47 -52.89 -5.80
C ARG A 3 59.95 -53.07 -5.74
N LYS A 4 59.40 -53.24 -4.50
CA LYS A 4 57.98 -53.34 -4.23
C LYS A 4 57.29 -51.98 -4.47
N PRO A 5 56.06 -51.98 -5.04
CA PRO A 5 55.28 -50.72 -5.21
C PRO A 5 54.75 -50.21 -3.88
N GLY A 6 54.81 -48.87 -3.70
CA GLY A 6 54.34 -48.16 -2.49
C GLY A 6 52.83 -48.18 -2.36
N ARG A 7 52.35 -48.30 -1.13
CA ARG A 7 50.90 -48.20 -0.75
C ARG A 7 50.31 -46.86 -1.14
N PRO A 8 49.06 -46.80 -1.66
CA PRO A 8 48.38 -45.59 -1.93
C PRO A 8 48.01 -44.87 -0.61
N LYS A 9 48.14 -43.53 -0.61
CA LYS A 9 47.73 -42.67 0.49
C LYS A 9 46.18 -42.64 0.62
N PRO A 10 45.63 -42.64 1.85
CA PRO A 10 44.19 -42.55 2.05
C PRO A 10 43.63 -41.20 1.55
N PRO A 11 42.36 -41.16 1.04
CA PRO A 11 41.77 -39.92 0.55
C PRO A 11 41.55 -38.94 1.73
N GLY A 12 42.05 -37.71 1.53
CA GLY A 12 41.94 -36.65 2.51
C GLY A 12 40.47 -36.37 2.85
N ARG A 13 40.13 -36.37 4.14
CA ARG A 13 38.83 -35.94 4.66
C ARG A 13 38.59 -34.50 4.19
N LYS A 14 37.62 -34.31 3.29
CA LYS A 14 37.10 -32.98 2.96
C LYS A 14 36.53 -32.39 4.25
N ALA A 15 37.15 -31.32 4.74
CA ALA A 15 36.64 -30.54 5.85
C ALA A 15 35.24 -30.06 5.46
N LYS A 16 34.23 -30.41 6.25
CA LYS A 16 32.88 -29.85 6.12
C LYS A 16 33.02 -28.33 6.34
N ARG A 17 32.80 -27.55 5.28
CA ARG A 17 32.66 -26.08 5.42
C ARG A 17 31.57 -25.82 6.47
N ALA A 18 31.95 -25.21 7.57
CA ALA A 18 31.04 -24.76 8.57
C ALA A 18 30.04 -23.79 7.87
N ARG A 19 28.73 -23.99 8.13
CA ARG A 19 27.72 -23.04 7.72
C ARG A 19 28.12 -21.69 8.33
N PRO A 20 28.12 -20.60 7.54
CA PRO A 20 28.38 -19.29 8.11
C PRO A 20 27.34 -19.02 9.19
N SER A 21 27.80 -18.63 10.37
CA SER A 21 26.94 -18.16 11.46
C SER A 21 26.06 -17.02 10.95
N PRO A 22 24.77 -16.94 11.35
CA PRO A 22 23.91 -15.81 10.99
C PRO A 22 24.60 -14.51 11.41
N ARG A 23 24.72 -13.57 10.48
CA ARG A 23 25.25 -12.23 10.82
C ARG A 23 24.31 -11.59 11.83
N PRO A 24 24.81 -11.04 12.94
CA PRO A 24 23.98 -10.35 13.90
C PRO A 24 23.34 -9.15 13.21
N GLY A 25 21.98 -9.05 13.25
CA GLY A 25 21.21 -7.90 12.79
C GLY A 25 20.23 -8.11 11.64
N ARG A 26 20.04 -9.29 11.07
CA ARG A 26 18.95 -9.57 10.12
C ARG A 26 17.69 -9.98 10.88
N PHE A 27 16.73 -9.07 10.94
CA PHE A 27 15.36 -9.44 11.31
C PHE A 27 14.78 -10.38 10.26
N SER A 28 13.94 -11.35 10.67
CA SER A 28 13.14 -12.13 9.72
C SER A 28 12.18 -11.21 8.96
N GLU A 29 11.77 -11.62 7.75
CA GLU A 29 10.77 -10.88 6.98
C GLU A 29 9.49 -10.66 7.79
N GLU A 30 9.03 -11.67 8.50
CA GLU A 30 7.92 -11.60 9.43
C GLU A 30 8.11 -10.49 10.47
N THR A 31 9.29 -10.38 11.07
CA THR A 31 9.58 -9.30 12.04
C THR A 31 9.48 -7.92 11.40
N VAL A 32 9.90 -7.76 10.15
CA VAL A 32 9.81 -6.48 9.42
C VAL A 32 8.36 -6.11 9.18
N VAL A 33 7.54 -7.06 8.74
CA VAL A 33 6.10 -6.90 8.48
C VAL A 33 5.34 -6.52 9.76
N ILE A 34 5.55 -7.28 10.85
CA ILE A 34 4.91 -7.00 12.15
C ILE A 34 5.29 -5.61 12.66
N ARG A 35 6.56 -5.23 12.60
CA ARG A 35 7.00 -3.90 13.03
C ARG A 35 6.40 -2.77 12.21
N ALA A 36 6.25 -2.95 10.91
CA ALA A 36 5.63 -1.95 10.04
C ALA A 36 4.15 -1.73 10.44
N ARG A 37 3.41 -2.82 10.70
CA ARG A 37 2.02 -2.79 11.15
C ARG A 37 1.88 -2.07 12.50
N ILE A 38 2.67 -2.46 13.48
CA ILE A 38 2.62 -1.87 14.82
C ILE A 38 2.98 -0.38 14.76
N ALA A 39 4.02 0.01 14.02
CA ALA A 39 4.39 1.41 13.87
C ALA A 39 3.27 2.24 13.20
N ALA A 40 2.56 1.67 12.22
CA ALA A 40 1.42 2.32 11.60
C ALA A 40 0.26 2.47 12.58
N ALA A 41 -0.04 1.44 13.38
CA ALA A 41 -1.07 1.48 14.40
C ALA A 41 -0.75 2.51 15.50
N GLU A 42 0.46 2.51 16.05
CA GLU A 42 0.90 3.48 17.07
C GLU A 42 0.79 4.93 16.59
N GLN A 43 1.39 5.23 15.44
CA GLN A 43 1.39 6.58 14.89
C GLN A 43 -0.01 7.07 14.58
N SER A 44 -0.82 6.21 13.94
CA SER A 44 -2.20 6.55 13.60
C SER A 44 -3.07 6.73 14.83
N LEU A 45 -2.95 5.85 15.83
CA LEU A 45 -3.71 5.94 17.06
C LEU A 45 -3.34 7.20 17.88
N THR A 46 -2.06 7.55 17.91
CA THR A 46 -1.59 8.79 18.56
C THR A 46 -2.27 10.01 17.94
N ILE A 47 -2.35 10.07 16.61
CA ILE A 47 -3.02 11.17 15.90
C ILE A 47 -4.52 11.15 16.18
N LEU A 48 -5.18 9.99 16.03
CA LEU A 48 -6.62 9.83 16.21
C LEU A 48 -7.11 10.12 17.63
N SER A 49 -6.26 9.90 18.62
CA SER A 49 -6.53 10.19 20.05
C SER A 49 -6.16 11.62 20.45
N GLY A 50 -5.56 12.39 19.55
CA GLY A 50 -5.17 13.78 19.81
C GLY A 50 -6.39 14.71 19.93
N PRO A 51 -6.19 15.94 20.42
CA PRO A 51 -7.27 16.89 20.65
C PRO A 51 -7.91 17.40 19.36
N SER A 52 -7.19 17.40 18.26
CA SER A 52 -7.64 17.88 16.95
C SER A 52 -7.06 17.04 15.82
N PRO A 53 -7.44 15.76 15.71
CA PRO A 53 -6.89 14.87 14.70
C PRO A 53 -7.32 15.34 13.30
N THR A 54 -6.35 15.55 12.42
CA THR A 54 -6.59 15.92 11.03
C THR A 54 -6.36 14.73 10.09
N THR A 55 -7.18 14.65 9.05
CA THR A 55 -7.01 13.65 7.99
C THR A 55 -5.68 13.82 7.26
N PHE A 56 -5.23 15.07 7.12
CA PHE A 56 -3.96 15.39 6.47
C PHE A 56 -2.75 14.86 7.28
N GLU A 57 -2.72 15.08 8.60
CA GLU A 57 -1.65 14.55 9.45
C GLU A 57 -1.63 13.03 9.46
N LEU A 58 -2.81 12.40 9.54
CA LEU A 58 -2.93 10.94 9.51
C LEU A 58 -2.39 10.38 8.19
N ALA A 59 -2.87 10.87 7.07
CA ALA A 59 -2.42 10.42 5.75
C ALA A 59 -0.92 10.69 5.54
N ARG A 60 -0.42 11.86 5.95
CA ARG A 60 0.99 12.20 5.87
C ARG A 60 1.87 11.25 6.68
N SER A 61 1.52 11.00 7.95
CA SER A 61 2.25 10.11 8.84
C SER A 61 2.38 8.70 8.25
N VAL A 62 1.28 8.15 7.78
CA VAL A 62 1.24 6.81 7.18
C VAL A 62 2.00 6.76 5.86
N ASN A 63 1.91 7.81 5.03
CA ASN A 63 2.66 7.91 3.78
C ASN A 63 4.18 7.99 4.02
N GLU A 64 4.62 8.80 5.00
CA GLU A 64 6.03 8.89 5.38
C GLU A 64 6.57 7.57 5.93
N LEU A 65 5.77 6.87 6.74
CA LEU A 65 6.12 5.54 7.23
C LEU A 65 6.25 4.55 6.07
N THR A 66 5.30 4.57 5.14
CA THR A 66 5.32 3.72 3.94
C THR A 66 6.61 3.96 3.13
N ASP A 67 6.94 5.20 2.83
CA ASP A 67 8.13 5.54 2.07
C ASP A 67 9.44 5.15 2.80
N ARG A 68 9.51 5.32 4.13
CA ARG A 68 10.66 4.88 4.93
C ARG A 68 10.80 3.36 4.90
N SER A 69 9.71 2.64 5.13
CA SER A 69 9.70 1.17 5.17
C SER A 69 10.09 0.57 3.82
N ILE A 70 9.56 1.12 2.72
CA ILE A 70 9.93 0.70 1.36
C ILE A 70 11.42 0.92 1.09
N ARG A 71 11.99 2.07 1.49
CA ARG A 71 13.43 2.31 1.36
C ARG A 71 14.27 1.31 2.16
N GLN A 72 13.82 0.94 3.37
CA GLN A 72 14.50 -0.06 4.20
C GLN A 72 14.45 -1.45 3.57
N VAL A 73 13.30 -1.85 3.02
CA VAL A 73 13.15 -3.12 2.29
C VAL A 73 14.11 -3.16 1.10
N HIS A 74 14.14 -2.11 0.27
CA HIS A 74 15.06 -2.06 -0.87
C HIS A 74 16.54 -2.08 -0.48
N ALA A 75 16.91 -1.38 0.59
CA ALA A 75 18.29 -1.39 1.09
C ALA A 75 18.69 -2.76 1.66
N ALA A 76 17.73 -3.54 2.18
CA ALA A 76 17.95 -4.86 2.74
C ALA A 76 17.86 -5.97 1.68
N SER A 77 17.20 -5.73 0.54
CA SER A 77 17.08 -6.70 -0.54
C SER A 77 18.43 -6.89 -1.23
N HIS A 78 18.92 -8.13 -1.18
CA HIS A 78 20.22 -8.52 -1.76
C HIS A 78 20.02 -9.32 -3.06
N ASP A 79 18.81 -9.26 -3.63
CA ASP A 79 18.44 -10.00 -4.83
C ASP A 79 19.05 -9.42 -6.12
N GLY A 80 19.69 -8.25 -6.04
CA GLY A 80 20.31 -7.56 -7.18
C GLY A 80 19.30 -6.93 -8.15
N HIS A 81 18.00 -7.13 -7.93
CA HIS A 81 16.97 -6.57 -8.78
C HIS A 81 16.76 -5.09 -8.48
N ARG A 82 16.64 -4.31 -9.54
CA ARG A 82 16.31 -2.89 -9.46
C ARG A 82 14.86 -2.68 -9.88
N VAL A 83 14.13 -1.88 -9.12
CA VAL A 83 12.79 -1.45 -9.50
C VAL A 83 12.86 -0.74 -10.86
N ALA A 84 12.08 -1.24 -11.83
CA ALA A 84 12.01 -0.68 -13.18
C ALA A 84 11.15 0.58 -13.25
N CYS A 85 10.32 0.84 -12.23
CA CYS A 85 9.47 2.02 -12.15
C CYS A 85 10.31 3.30 -12.16
N ARG A 86 9.90 4.26 -13.01
CA ARG A 86 10.57 5.56 -13.16
C ARG A 86 9.55 6.66 -13.42
N SER A 87 9.94 7.91 -13.30
CA SER A 87 9.10 9.04 -13.70
C SER A 87 8.65 8.89 -15.16
N GLY A 88 7.36 9.06 -15.41
CA GLY A 88 6.74 8.84 -16.72
C GLY A 88 6.29 7.40 -16.99
N CYS A 89 6.54 6.44 -16.08
CA CYS A 89 5.90 5.13 -16.14
C CYS A 89 4.49 5.25 -15.57
N THR A 90 3.47 4.86 -16.36
CA THR A 90 2.06 5.11 -16.04
C THR A 90 1.17 3.87 -16.08
N TYR A 91 1.71 2.67 -16.30
CA TYR A 91 0.90 1.45 -16.43
C TYR A 91 0.01 1.21 -15.22
N CYS A 92 0.56 1.28 -14.00
CA CYS A 92 -0.23 1.14 -12.77
C CYS A 92 -1.22 2.30 -12.50
N CYS A 93 -1.07 3.43 -13.17
CA CYS A 93 -2.02 4.56 -13.07
C CYS A 93 -3.30 4.37 -13.92
N LYS A 94 -3.57 3.18 -14.38
CA LYS A 94 -4.74 2.84 -15.21
C LYS A 94 -5.68 1.86 -14.53
N TYR A 95 -5.34 1.45 -13.33
CA TYR A 95 -6.13 0.53 -12.50
C TYR A 95 -6.98 1.28 -11.48
N PRO A 96 -8.09 0.70 -11.02
CA PRO A 96 -8.82 1.24 -9.87
C PRO A 96 -7.92 1.25 -8.64
N VAL A 97 -8.06 2.28 -7.82
CA VAL A 97 -7.22 2.46 -6.61
C VAL A 97 -8.11 2.44 -5.39
N ALA A 98 -7.79 1.55 -4.45
CA ALA A 98 -8.38 1.52 -3.13
C ALA A 98 -7.64 2.49 -2.19
N ALA A 99 -8.36 3.42 -1.56
CA ALA A 99 -7.82 4.38 -0.61
C ALA A 99 -8.74 4.49 0.61
N SER A 100 -8.18 4.81 1.77
CA SER A 100 -8.96 5.13 2.96
C SER A 100 -9.52 6.56 2.91
N ALA A 101 -10.56 6.84 3.68
CA ALA A 101 -11.14 8.19 3.76
C ALA A 101 -10.10 9.28 4.12
N PRO A 102 -9.18 9.09 5.10
CA PRO A 102 -8.13 10.08 5.36
C PRO A 102 -7.24 10.37 4.15
N GLU A 103 -6.89 9.35 3.36
CA GLU A 103 -6.06 9.53 2.16
C GLU A 103 -6.79 10.33 1.08
N VAL A 104 -8.06 10.03 0.85
CA VAL A 104 -8.91 10.75 -0.10
C VAL A 104 -9.07 12.21 0.32
N LEU A 105 -9.38 12.47 1.59
CA LEU A 105 -9.56 13.80 2.13
C LEU A 105 -8.26 14.62 2.11
N ALA A 106 -7.11 13.97 2.32
CA ALA A 106 -5.81 14.61 2.16
C ALA A 106 -5.54 15.02 0.71
N ILE A 107 -5.94 14.21 -0.27
CA ILE A 107 -5.87 14.57 -1.68
C ILE A 107 -6.78 15.76 -1.99
N ALA A 108 -8.02 15.75 -1.52
CA ALA A 108 -8.95 16.84 -1.75
C ALA A 108 -8.46 18.16 -1.11
N ALA A 109 -7.88 18.11 0.09
CA ALA A 109 -7.26 19.27 0.73
C ALA A 109 -6.05 19.77 -0.07
N PHE A 110 -5.16 18.86 -0.52
CA PHE A 110 -4.01 19.22 -1.34
C PHE A 110 -4.41 19.89 -2.65
N VAL A 111 -5.43 19.38 -3.32
CA VAL A 111 -5.95 19.98 -4.57
C VAL A 111 -6.48 21.37 -4.32
N ARG A 112 -7.31 21.56 -3.28
CA ARG A 112 -7.83 22.89 -2.92
C ARG A 112 -6.73 23.91 -2.59
N GLU A 113 -5.64 23.48 -1.96
CA GLU A 113 -4.54 24.35 -1.56
C GLU A 113 -3.60 24.68 -2.72
N ARG A 114 -3.34 23.71 -3.63
CA ARG A 114 -2.23 23.78 -4.59
C ARG A 114 -2.63 24.02 -6.03
N PHE A 115 -3.89 23.78 -6.39
CA PHE A 115 -4.37 23.95 -7.75
C PHE A 115 -5.16 25.27 -7.85
N ASP A 116 -4.90 26.01 -8.90
CA ASP A 116 -5.75 27.13 -9.28
C ASP A 116 -7.11 26.65 -9.82
N GLU A 117 -8.05 27.57 -10.01
CA GLU A 117 -9.43 27.25 -10.44
C GLU A 117 -9.46 26.52 -11.80
N GLU A 118 -8.62 26.90 -12.74
CA GLU A 118 -8.56 26.29 -14.07
C GLU A 118 -8.11 24.82 -13.97
N ARG A 119 -7.07 24.57 -13.17
CA ARG A 119 -6.55 23.23 -12.95
C ARG A 119 -7.51 22.34 -12.15
N GLN A 120 -8.21 22.91 -11.18
CA GLN A 120 -9.27 22.19 -10.44
C GLN A 120 -10.40 21.80 -11.39
N ALA A 121 -10.93 22.74 -12.21
CA ALA A 121 -11.96 22.46 -13.19
C ALA A 121 -11.55 21.39 -14.20
N ALA A 122 -10.29 21.42 -14.66
CA ALA A 122 -9.76 20.41 -15.55
C ALA A 122 -9.64 19.03 -14.89
N LEU A 123 -9.29 18.96 -13.59
CA LEU A 123 -9.29 17.72 -12.81
C LEU A 123 -10.72 17.19 -12.65
N ASP A 124 -11.67 18.04 -12.27
CA ASP A 124 -13.08 17.67 -12.09
C ASP A 124 -13.67 17.10 -13.37
N ALA A 125 -13.37 17.68 -14.53
CA ALA A 125 -13.79 17.13 -15.81
C ALA A 125 -13.22 15.72 -16.07
N ARG A 126 -11.96 15.45 -15.72
CA ARG A 126 -11.36 14.10 -15.83
C ARG A 126 -11.98 13.12 -14.84
N VAL A 127 -12.30 13.56 -13.63
CA VAL A 127 -12.99 12.76 -12.60
C VAL A 127 -14.38 12.35 -13.10
N GLU A 128 -15.18 13.29 -13.61
CA GLU A 128 -16.51 13.01 -14.17
C GLU A 128 -16.44 12.06 -15.37
N ALA A 129 -15.49 12.27 -16.26
CA ALA A 129 -15.30 11.36 -17.40
C ALA A 129 -14.96 9.93 -16.96
N ASN A 130 -14.10 9.78 -15.93
CA ASN A 130 -13.74 8.47 -15.38
C ASN A 130 -14.93 7.79 -14.70
N ILE A 131 -15.69 8.52 -13.88
CA ILE A 131 -16.91 8.01 -13.22
C ILE A 131 -17.94 7.58 -14.27
N SER A 132 -18.21 8.40 -15.28
CA SER A 132 -19.17 8.10 -16.34
C SER A 132 -18.76 6.87 -17.13
N ALA A 133 -17.48 6.73 -17.47
CA ALA A 133 -16.95 5.60 -18.21
C ALA A 133 -16.97 4.28 -17.42
N THR A 134 -17.03 4.34 -16.08
CA THR A 134 -17.03 3.17 -15.19
C THR A 134 -18.38 2.94 -14.49
N GLN A 135 -19.41 3.68 -14.86
CA GLN A 135 -20.73 3.57 -14.25
C GLN A 135 -21.34 2.18 -14.45
N GLY A 136 -21.80 1.57 -13.35
CA GLY A 136 -22.46 0.25 -13.40
C GLY A 136 -21.52 -0.93 -13.68
N MET A 137 -20.20 -0.71 -13.74
CA MET A 137 -19.24 -1.80 -13.89
C MET A 137 -19.02 -2.49 -12.54
N ASP A 138 -19.03 -3.80 -12.54
CA ASP A 138 -18.45 -4.61 -11.47
C ASP A 138 -16.92 -4.60 -11.55
N MET A 139 -16.26 -5.25 -10.57
CA MET A 139 -14.79 -5.28 -10.50
C MET A 139 -14.16 -6.00 -11.67
N GLU A 140 -14.73 -7.09 -12.13
CA GLU A 140 -14.18 -7.86 -13.26
C GLU A 140 -14.13 -7.00 -14.53
N HIS A 141 -15.22 -6.28 -14.82
CA HIS A 141 -15.26 -5.35 -15.94
C HIS A 141 -14.36 -4.14 -15.71
N ARG A 142 -14.38 -3.58 -14.49
CA ARG A 142 -13.57 -2.40 -14.16
C ARG A 142 -12.06 -2.69 -14.23
N ASP A 143 -11.62 -3.87 -13.84
CA ASP A 143 -10.21 -4.29 -13.91
C ASP A 143 -9.70 -4.44 -15.36
N ARG A 144 -10.59 -4.73 -16.29
CA ARG A 144 -10.27 -4.82 -17.73
C ARG A 144 -10.24 -3.47 -18.44
N VAL A 145 -10.82 -2.45 -17.83
CA VAL A 145 -10.87 -1.10 -18.41
C VAL A 145 -9.64 -0.31 -18.01
N ARG A 146 -8.81 0.06 -18.98
CA ARG A 146 -7.56 0.78 -18.80
C ARG A 146 -7.76 2.28 -19.00
N LEU A 147 -8.34 2.96 -18.02
CA LEU A 147 -8.54 4.41 -18.03
C LEU A 147 -7.40 5.11 -17.31
N ASP A 148 -6.97 6.24 -17.86
CA ASP A 148 -6.01 7.09 -17.17
C ASP A 148 -6.58 7.55 -15.82
N CYS A 149 -5.75 7.48 -14.80
CA CYS A 149 -6.06 8.07 -13.52
C CYS A 149 -6.29 9.58 -13.69
N PRO A 150 -7.37 10.17 -13.14
CA PRO A 150 -7.65 11.61 -13.32
C PRO A 150 -6.52 12.54 -12.87
N TYR A 151 -5.68 12.07 -11.95
CA TYR A 151 -4.51 12.82 -11.48
C TYR A 151 -3.29 12.76 -12.40
N LEU A 152 -3.40 12.09 -13.55
CA LEU A 152 -2.29 12.01 -14.51
C LEU A 152 -2.25 13.26 -15.37
N GLU A 153 -1.17 14.04 -15.24
CA GLU A 153 -0.90 15.23 -16.04
C GLU A 153 0.47 15.09 -16.72
N ALA A 154 0.49 15.12 -18.05
CA ALA A 154 1.72 14.94 -18.84
C ALA A 154 2.56 13.71 -18.40
N GLY A 155 1.91 12.59 -18.11
CA GLY A 155 2.57 11.35 -17.69
C GLY A 155 3.10 11.36 -16.26
N LYS A 156 2.68 12.30 -15.42
CA LYS A 156 3.08 12.40 -14.01
C LYS A 156 1.86 12.54 -13.11
N CYS A 157 1.96 11.98 -11.91
CA CYS A 157 0.92 12.14 -10.90
C CYS A 157 0.94 13.56 -10.34
N SER A 158 -0.14 14.32 -10.54
CA SER A 158 -0.28 15.71 -10.07
C SER A 158 -0.45 15.82 -8.54
N VAL A 159 -0.82 14.70 -7.89
CA VAL A 159 -0.95 14.58 -6.43
C VAL A 159 0.11 13.65 -5.83
N TYR A 160 1.31 13.57 -6.42
CA TYR A 160 2.35 12.61 -6.04
C TYR A 160 2.72 12.66 -4.56
N GLU A 161 2.73 13.84 -3.96
CA GLU A 161 3.09 14.04 -2.55
C GLU A 161 2.09 13.37 -1.60
N VAL A 162 0.81 13.37 -1.97
CA VAL A 162 -0.29 12.83 -1.16
C VAL A 162 -0.92 11.56 -1.77
N ARG A 163 -0.25 10.93 -2.73
CA ARG A 163 -0.75 9.70 -3.36
C ARG A 163 -0.98 8.59 -2.31
N PRO A 164 -2.03 7.78 -2.44
CA PRO A 164 -2.38 6.74 -1.47
C PRO A 164 -1.29 5.68 -1.26
N ILE A 165 -1.35 4.98 -0.14
CA ILE A 165 -0.49 3.84 0.20
C ILE A 165 -0.50 2.81 -0.94
N ALA A 166 -1.66 2.52 -1.52
CA ALA A 166 -1.79 1.60 -2.64
C ALA A 166 -0.89 2.00 -3.82
N CYS A 167 -0.88 3.29 -4.19
CA CYS A 167 -0.01 3.80 -5.25
C CYS A 167 1.48 3.81 -4.87
N ARG A 168 1.82 3.85 -3.58
CA ARG A 168 3.20 3.80 -3.07
C ARG A 168 3.73 2.38 -3.02
N GLY A 169 2.85 1.41 -2.72
CA GLY A 169 3.17 -0.01 -2.61
C GLY A 169 3.54 -0.65 -3.95
N VAL A 170 2.83 -0.29 -5.01
CA VAL A 170 3.02 -0.90 -6.34
C VAL A 170 4.42 -0.66 -6.91
N SER A 171 5.04 -1.73 -7.37
CA SER A 171 6.31 -1.67 -8.13
C SER A 171 6.46 -2.89 -9.02
N SER A 172 7.39 -2.83 -9.98
CA SER A 172 7.82 -3.97 -10.76
C SER A 172 9.32 -3.93 -10.99
N TYR A 173 9.93 -5.09 -11.12
CA TYR A 173 11.32 -5.26 -11.56
C TYR A 173 11.45 -5.25 -13.08
N ASN A 174 10.33 -5.42 -13.79
CA ASN A 174 10.31 -5.50 -15.24
C ASN A 174 9.13 -4.69 -15.82
N VAL A 175 9.42 -3.66 -16.59
CA VAL A 175 8.38 -2.82 -17.20
C VAL A 175 7.58 -3.56 -18.27
N GLU A 176 8.17 -4.61 -18.89
CA GLU A 176 7.48 -5.39 -19.92
C GLU A 176 6.31 -6.20 -19.34
N ASP A 177 6.44 -6.71 -18.11
CA ASP A 177 5.32 -7.37 -17.42
C ASP A 177 4.14 -6.42 -17.27
N CYS A 178 4.41 -5.18 -16.85
CA CYS A 178 3.38 -4.16 -16.72
C CYS A 178 2.77 -3.77 -18.07
N ARG A 179 3.56 -3.77 -19.14
CA ARG A 179 3.06 -3.49 -20.50
C ARG A 179 2.19 -4.64 -20.99
N GLU A 180 2.62 -5.86 -20.82
CA GLU A 180 1.88 -7.05 -21.26
C GLU A 180 0.56 -7.18 -20.53
N ASP A 181 0.53 -6.98 -19.19
CA ASP A 181 -0.69 -6.97 -18.41
C ASP A 181 -1.64 -5.83 -18.83
N PHE A 182 -1.10 -4.67 -19.18
CA PHE A 182 -1.88 -3.57 -19.69
C PHE A 182 -2.49 -3.85 -21.08
N GLU A 183 -1.73 -4.45 -22.00
CA GLU A 183 -2.15 -4.76 -23.36
C GLU A 183 -3.11 -5.96 -23.40
N HIS A 184 -3.00 -6.87 -22.43
CA HIS A 184 -3.77 -8.12 -22.36
C HIS A 184 -4.48 -8.27 -21.01
N PRO A 185 -5.44 -7.39 -20.68
CA PRO A 185 -6.10 -7.39 -19.37
C PRO A 185 -6.85 -8.70 -19.11
N GLY A 186 -6.72 -9.23 -17.90
CA GLY A 186 -7.40 -10.46 -17.47
C GLY A 186 -6.71 -11.75 -17.93
N THR A 187 -5.52 -11.70 -18.52
CA THR A 187 -4.76 -12.90 -18.92
C THR A 187 -3.91 -13.49 -17.78
N GLY A 188 -3.85 -12.82 -16.63
CA GLY A 188 -3.11 -13.29 -15.47
C GLY A 188 -1.59 -13.17 -15.61
N VAL A 189 -1.12 -12.15 -16.33
CA VAL A 189 0.33 -11.85 -16.41
C VAL A 189 0.89 -11.64 -15.02
N GLU A 190 1.94 -12.38 -14.67
CA GLU A 190 2.62 -12.22 -13.39
C GLU A 190 3.56 -11.02 -13.43
N ILE A 191 3.29 -10.02 -12.60
CA ILE A 191 4.16 -8.85 -12.45
C ILE A 191 5.23 -9.16 -11.40
N HIS A 192 6.48 -9.29 -11.83
CA HIS A 192 7.60 -9.55 -10.94
C HIS A 192 7.89 -8.34 -10.04
N THR A 193 7.72 -8.52 -8.75
CA THR A 193 7.85 -7.47 -7.73
C THR A 193 8.61 -7.97 -6.49
N ASN A 194 8.82 -7.10 -5.53
CA ASN A 194 9.40 -7.45 -4.23
C ASN A 194 8.29 -7.84 -3.25
N SER A 195 8.15 -9.14 -2.98
CA SER A 195 7.10 -9.68 -2.09
C SER A 195 7.14 -9.06 -0.69
N LEU A 196 8.34 -8.82 -0.13
CA LEU A 196 8.46 -8.18 1.19
C LEU A 196 7.94 -6.75 1.16
N ARG A 197 8.14 -6.02 0.07
CA ARG A 197 7.56 -4.69 -0.11
C ARG A 197 6.04 -4.72 -0.09
N GLU A 198 5.44 -5.68 -0.77
CA GLU A 198 3.98 -5.87 -0.80
C GLU A 198 3.43 -6.21 0.58
N LEU A 199 4.08 -7.14 1.28
CA LEU A 199 3.71 -7.50 2.65
C LEU A 199 3.81 -6.30 3.61
N VAL A 200 4.86 -5.52 3.51
CA VAL A 200 5.06 -4.31 4.35
C VAL A 200 4.00 -3.25 4.06
N PHE A 201 3.66 -3.00 2.81
CA PHE A 201 2.60 -2.05 2.50
C PHE A 201 1.22 -2.53 2.96
N GLY A 202 0.92 -3.82 2.83
CA GLY A 202 -0.28 -4.45 3.39
C GLY A 202 -0.34 -4.27 4.91
N ALA A 203 0.73 -4.59 5.60
CA ALA A 203 0.84 -4.44 7.06
C ALA A 203 0.66 -2.99 7.55
N ILE A 204 1.14 -2.00 6.81
CA ILE A 204 0.90 -0.58 7.14
C ILE A 204 -0.59 -0.23 7.02
N ARG A 205 -1.28 -0.72 5.99
CA ARG A 205 -2.74 -0.55 5.84
C ARG A 205 -3.51 -1.22 6.97
N GLU A 206 -3.13 -2.43 7.35
CA GLU A 206 -3.70 -3.14 8.51
C GLU A 206 -3.49 -2.35 9.80
N GLY A 207 -2.30 -1.81 10.03
CA GLY A 207 -2.02 -0.97 11.19
C GLY A 207 -2.89 0.29 11.25
N LEU A 208 -3.13 0.95 10.11
CA LEU A 208 -4.07 2.06 10.03
C LEU A 208 -5.50 1.62 10.36
N ALA A 209 -5.94 0.47 9.82
CA ALA A 209 -7.27 -0.09 10.12
C ALA A 209 -7.44 -0.43 11.61
N VAL A 210 -6.41 -1.03 12.23
CA VAL A 210 -6.38 -1.31 13.68
C VAL A 210 -6.52 -0.02 14.48
N ALA A 211 -5.79 1.02 14.13
CA ALA A 211 -5.89 2.31 14.81
C ALA A 211 -7.27 2.94 14.68
N CYS A 212 -7.87 2.92 13.50
CA CYS A 212 -9.23 3.40 13.27
C CYS A 212 -10.24 2.63 14.13
N LYS A 213 -10.19 1.30 14.11
CA LYS A 213 -11.08 0.45 14.95
C LYS A 213 -10.91 0.75 16.44
N THR A 214 -9.67 0.85 16.92
CA THR A 214 -9.37 1.17 18.33
C THR A 214 -9.89 2.54 18.73
N ALA A 215 -9.85 3.51 17.83
CA ALA A 215 -10.37 4.86 18.04
C ALA A 215 -11.89 4.99 17.78
N SER A 216 -12.59 3.88 17.52
CA SER A 216 -14.01 3.86 17.14
C SER A 216 -14.31 4.72 15.89
N VAL A 217 -13.37 4.72 14.95
CA VAL A 217 -13.50 5.37 13.66
C VAL A 217 -13.68 4.30 12.59
N GLU A 218 -14.66 4.48 11.71
CA GLU A 218 -14.87 3.54 10.64
C GLU A 218 -13.70 3.54 9.67
N TYR A 219 -13.26 2.33 9.27
CA TYR A 219 -12.25 2.13 8.25
C TYR A 219 -12.86 1.37 7.08
N ARG A 220 -12.84 1.99 5.91
CA ARG A 220 -13.26 1.38 4.64
C ARG A 220 -12.25 1.68 3.56
N LEU A 221 -12.15 0.76 2.60
CA LEU A 221 -11.48 1.03 1.34
C LEU A 221 -12.49 1.59 0.35
N LEU A 222 -12.19 2.76 -0.16
CA LEU A 222 -13.02 3.53 -1.07
C LEU A 222 -12.41 3.47 -2.47
N GLU A 223 -13.24 3.46 -3.51
CA GLU A 223 -12.76 3.73 -4.86
C GLU A 223 -12.33 5.19 -4.94
N LEU A 224 -11.05 5.40 -5.22
CA LEU A 224 -10.39 6.70 -5.10
C LEU A 224 -11.10 7.82 -5.87
N VAL A 225 -11.52 7.57 -7.11
CA VAL A 225 -12.04 8.62 -7.98
C VAL A 225 -13.43 9.06 -7.53
N ARG A 226 -14.30 8.10 -7.17
CA ARG A 226 -15.65 8.38 -6.65
C ARG A 226 -15.59 9.04 -5.28
N ALA A 227 -14.71 8.55 -4.40
CA ALA A 227 -14.53 9.13 -3.07
C ALA A 227 -13.96 10.55 -3.16
N TYR A 228 -13.03 10.81 -4.08
CA TYR A 228 -12.53 12.17 -4.32
C TYR A 228 -13.64 13.11 -4.80
N LYS A 229 -14.52 12.67 -5.70
CA LYS A 229 -15.67 13.48 -6.14
C LYS A 229 -16.50 13.95 -4.93
N ILE A 230 -16.85 13.03 -4.04
CA ILE A 230 -17.59 13.36 -2.80
C ILE A 230 -16.79 14.35 -1.94
N ALA A 231 -15.50 14.11 -1.74
CA ALA A 231 -14.64 14.95 -0.90
C ALA A 231 -14.37 16.33 -1.52
N SER A 232 -14.40 16.46 -2.84
CA SER A 232 -14.24 17.74 -3.54
C SER A 232 -15.47 18.63 -3.42
N GLU A 233 -16.66 18.05 -3.34
CA GLU A 233 -17.94 18.76 -3.23
C GLU A 233 -18.28 19.19 -1.80
N ASP A 234 -17.79 18.48 -0.78
CA ASP A 234 -18.03 18.81 0.63
C ASP A 234 -16.71 19.02 1.39
N SER A 235 -16.28 20.27 1.49
CA SER A 235 -15.06 20.64 2.20
C SER A 235 -15.12 20.36 3.70
N THR A 236 -16.32 20.22 4.28
CA THR A 236 -16.50 19.95 5.72
C THR A 236 -16.20 18.51 6.09
N LEU A 237 -16.13 17.60 5.11
CA LEU A 237 -15.83 16.20 5.36
C LEU A 237 -14.43 16.00 5.97
N ALA A 238 -13.47 16.89 5.69
CA ALA A 238 -12.14 16.81 6.31
C ALA A 238 -12.20 16.89 7.85
N GLU A 239 -13.19 17.58 8.41
CA GLU A 239 -13.40 17.75 9.85
C GLU A 239 -14.43 16.76 10.40
N THR A 240 -15.44 16.39 9.60
CA THR A 240 -16.61 15.63 10.07
C THR A 240 -16.59 14.14 9.70
N TRP A 241 -15.62 13.68 8.93
CA TRP A 241 -15.56 12.30 8.39
C TRP A 241 -15.70 11.19 9.45
N ARG A 242 -15.20 11.43 10.67
CA ARG A 242 -15.30 10.46 11.76
C ARG A 242 -16.71 10.20 12.25
N SER A 243 -17.57 11.21 12.12
CA SER A 243 -18.98 11.16 12.55
C SER A 243 -19.95 11.04 11.38
N ARG A 244 -19.45 10.95 10.16
CA ARG A 244 -20.24 10.86 8.92
C ARG A 244 -19.76 9.73 8.00
N PRO A 245 -19.69 8.48 8.50
CA PRO A 245 -19.23 7.36 7.69
C PRO A 245 -20.07 7.16 6.43
N GLU A 246 -21.38 7.46 6.48
CA GLU A 246 -22.33 7.38 5.38
C GLU A 246 -21.98 8.29 4.20
N ALA A 247 -21.18 9.33 4.41
CA ALA A 247 -20.82 10.27 3.36
C ALA A 247 -20.15 9.61 2.15
N PHE A 248 -19.48 8.49 2.36
CA PHE A 248 -18.77 7.74 1.33
C PHE A 248 -19.49 6.45 0.87
N GLU A 249 -20.73 6.21 1.25
CA GLU A 249 -21.45 4.96 0.91
C GLU A 249 -21.46 4.69 -0.60
N THR A 250 -21.66 5.71 -1.42
CA THR A 250 -21.69 5.56 -2.89
C THR A 250 -20.30 5.31 -3.50
N ALA A 251 -19.23 5.55 -2.74
CA ALA A 251 -17.85 5.27 -3.15
C ALA A 251 -17.33 3.94 -2.61
N THR A 252 -18.05 3.30 -1.68
CA THR A 252 -17.68 2.00 -1.11
C THR A 252 -18.08 0.84 -2.00
N GLY A 253 -18.67 1.06 -3.15
CA GLY A 253 -19.33 0.06 -3.96
C GLY A 253 -18.83 -1.36 -3.70
N GLU A 254 -19.66 -2.22 -3.13
CA GLU A 254 -19.44 -3.68 -3.06
C GLU A 254 -19.07 -4.25 -4.42
N SER A 255 -19.46 -3.54 -5.47
CA SER A 255 -19.12 -3.81 -6.86
C SER A 255 -17.68 -3.45 -7.24
N VAL A 256 -16.98 -2.54 -6.51
CA VAL A 256 -15.65 -2.05 -6.92
C VAL A 256 -14.52 -2.82 -6.24
N PHE A 257 -14.73 -3.33 -5.02
CA PHE A 257 -13.79 -4.21 -4.33
C PHE A 257 -14.57 -5.38 -3.72
N PRO A 258 -14.90 -6.42 -4.52
CA PRO A 258 -15.54 -7.61 -4.01
C PRO A 258 -14.59 -8.27 -3.00
N GLY A 259 -15.08 -8.56 -1.83
CA GLY A 259 -14.28 -9.05 -0.72
C GLY A 259 -13.77 -7.93 0.20
N SER A 260 -14.32 -6.71 0.11
CA SER A 260 -14.33 -5.86 1.27
C SER A 260 -15.08 -6.62 2.36
N TRP A 261 -14.31 -7.43 3.12
CA TRP A 261 -14.77 -8.12 4.32
C TRP A 261 -15.79 -9.25 4.07
N SER A 262 -15.32 -10.40 3.53
CA SER A 262 -15.98 -11.69 3.75
C SER A 262 -15.84 -12.07 5.22
N ASP A 263 -16.72 -12.92 5.75
CA ASP A 263 -16.62 -13.41 7.15
C ASP A 263 -15.22 -13.99 7.46
N GLU A 264 -14.52 -14.55 6.48
CA GLU A 264 -13.16 -15.07 6.61
C GLU A 264 -12.14 -13.93 6.76
N LEU A 265 -12.22 -12.87 5.95
CA LEU A 265 -11.36 -11.69 6.08
C LEU A 265 -11.63 -10.92 7.38
N ASP A 266 -12.87 -10.92 7.86
CA ASP A 266 -13.21 -10.36 9.16
C ASP A 266 -12.54 -11.15 10.29
N GLN A 267 -12.49 -12.48 10.20
CA GLN A 267 -11.82 -13.33 11.19
C GLN A 267 -10.30 -13.13 11.16
N GLU A 268 -9.69 -13.13 9.99
CA GLU A 268 -8.25 -12.84 9.83
C GLU A 268 -7.91 -11.45 10.37
N PHE A 269 -8.73 -10.46 10.07
CA PHE A 269 -8.52 -9.10 10.60
C PHE A 269 -8.68 -9.05 12.12
N GLU A 270 -9.62 -9.78 12.71
CA GLU A 270 -9.79 -9.85 14.17
C GLU A 270 -8.55 -10.47 14.86
N GLU A 271 -7.93 -11.46 14.26
CA GLU A 271 -6.68 -12.04 14.76
C GLU A 271 -5.53 -11.02 14.70
N VAL A 272 -5.39 -10.34 13.54
CA VAL A 272 -4.42 -9.27 13.34
C VAL A 272 -4.66 -8.11 14.31
N TYR A 273 -5.92 -7.73 14.52
CA TYR A 273 -6.33 -6.68 15.45
C TYR A 273 -5.89 -7.01 16.87
N ARG A 274 -6.29 -8.19 17.40
CA ARG A 274 -5.94 -8.63 18.75
C ARG A 274 -4.43 -8.69 18.95
N ALA A 275 -3.70 -9.35 18.06
CA ALA A 275 -2.26 -9.47 18.15
C ALA A 275 -1.56 -8.10 18.14
N THR A 276 -2.09 -7.13 17.37
CA THR A 276 -1.52 -5.79 17.31
C THR A 276 -1.82 -4.98 18.56
N VAL A 277 -3.04 -5.08 19.10
CA VAL A 277 -3.43 -4.38 20.34
C VAL A 277 -2.66 -4.93 21.54
N ASP A 278 -2.52 -6.25 21.67
CA ASP A 278 -1.75 -6.90 22.75
C ASP A 278 -0.29 -6.41 22.75
N GLU A 279 0.33 -6.29 21.58
CA GLU A 279 1.71 -5.78 21.45
C GLU A 279 1.79 -4.30 21.82
N LEU A 280 0.80 -3.48 21.45
CA LEU A 280 0.75 -2.05 21.81
C LEU A 280 0.59 -1.86 23.32
N GLU A 281 -0.25 -2.65 23.96
CA GLU A 281 -0.46 -2.61 25.42
C GLU A 281 0.77 -3.11 26.19
N GLY A 282 1.40 -4.19 25.70
CA GLY A 282 2.64 -4.72 26.27
C GLY A 282 3.78 -3.68 26.28
N ARG A 283 3.87 -2.85 25.25
CA ARG A 283 4.86 -1.75 25.15
C ARG A 283 4.57 -0.62 26.12
N LYS A 284 3.31 -0.28 26.38
CA LYS A 284 2.93 0.75 27.37
C LYS A 284 3.23 0.35 28.80
N GLY A 285 3.19 -0.96 29.10
CA GLY A 285 3.52 -1.50 30.43
C GLY A 285 5.02 -1.55 30.73
N LEU A 286 5.88 -1.26 29.74
CA LEU A 286 7.34 -1.28 29.87
C LEU A 286 7.95 0.13 29.96
N THR A 287 7.13 1.19 29.87
CA THR A 287 7.53 2.62 30.02
C THR A 287 7.04 3.16 31.34
#